data_9076f255663487cd192922c74a01bff7
#
_entry.id   9076f255663487cd192922c74a01bff7
#
_cell.length_a   1.000
_cell.length_b   1.000
_cell.length_c   1.000
_cell.angle_alpha   90.00
_cell.angle_beta   90.00
_cell.angle_gamma   90.00
#
_symmetry.space_group_name_H-M   'P 1'
#
loop_
_entity.id
_entity.type
_entity.pdbx_description
1 polymer ?
#
loop_
_entity_poly.entity_id
_entity_poly.type
_entity_poly.pdbx_seq_one_letter_code
_entity_poly.pdbx_strand_id
1 'polypeptide(L)'
;TKSLAWEFAAIGVRVNAVSPGQIRTPMMQPVLDHLSDEAFAKRILLGRIGEPREIAAVVRFLLSDEASYVTAAEIVVDGGNISSQRV
;
A
#
# COMPACT_ATOMS: atom_id res chain seq x y z
N THR A 1 3.95 -12.90 -5.63
CA THR A 1 4.22 -12.91 -4.18
C THR A 1 4.09 -14.31 -3.59
N LYS A 2 2.99 -14.99 -3.91
CA LYS A 2 2.74 -16.32 -3.32
C LYS A 2 3.77 -17.35 -3.75
N SER A 3 4.22 -17.33 -4.99
CA SER A 3 5.26 -18.25 -5.48
C SER A 3 6.59 -18.04 -4.76
N LEU A 4 7.00 -16.77 -4.61
CA LEU A 4 8.21 -16.41 -3.88
C LEU A 4 8.10 -16.77 -2.40
N ALA A 5 6.93 -16.51 -1.81
CA ALA A 5 6.71 -16.84 -0.40
C ALA A 5 6.84 -18.34 -0.15
N TRP A 6 6.32 -19.13 -1.07
CA TRP A 6 6.45 -20.60 -0.99
C TRP A 6 7.92 -21.04 -1.01
N GLU A 7 8.70 -20.50 -1.95
CA GLU A 7 10.12 -20.87 -2.06
C GLU A 7 10.92 -20.43 -0.84
N PHE A 8 10.71 -19.21 -0.37
CA PHE A 8 11.48 -18.65 0.72
C PHE A 8 11.05 -19.13 2.09
N ALA A 9 9.85 -19.67 2.22
CA ALA A 9 9.38 -20.21 3.49
C ALA A 9 10.29 -21.34 4.01
N ALA A 10 10.84 -22.13 3.09
CA ALA A 10 11.70 -23.25 3.45
C ALA A 10 12.98 -22.79 4.18
N ILE A 11 13.42 -21.56 3.96
CA ILE A 11 14.60 -21.01 4.64
C ILE A 11 14.23 -19.95 5.68
N GLY A 12 12.95 -19.91 6.09
CA GLY A 12 12.50 -19.03 7.15
C GLY A 12 12.37 -17.56 6.77
N VAL A 13 12.23 -17.26 5.47
CA VAL A 13 12.09 -15.89 4.99
C VAL A 13 10.64 -15.63 4.62
N ARG A 14 10.09 -14.56 5.15
CA ARG A 14 8.73 -14.10 4.80
C ARG A 14 8.80 -13.18 3.59
N VAL A 15 7.80 -13.29 2.71
CA VAL A 15 7.68 -12.46 1.51
C VAL A 15 6.27 -11.92 1.45
N ASN A 16 6.14 -10.61 1.46
CA ASN A 16 4.86 -9.92 1.38
C ASN A 16 4.92 -8.82 0.32
N ALA A 17 3.77 -8.36 -0.13
CA ALA A 17 3.66 -7.26 -1.06
C ALA A 17 2.83 -6.13 -0.45
N VAL A 18 3.17 -4.91 -0.83
CA VAL A 18 2.40 -3.73 -0.46
C VAL A 18 1.93 -3.06 -1.75
N SER A 19 0.63 -2.82 -1.85
CA SER A 19 0.01 -2.18 -3.01
C SER A 19 -0.49 -0.79 -2.59
N PRO A 20 0.27 0.27 -2.86
CA PRO A 20 -0.17 1.62 -2.50
C PRO A 20 -1.21 2.13 -3.48
N GLY A 21 -2.07 3.02 -2.99
CA GLY A 21 -3.00 3.76 -3.82
C GLY A 21 -2.42 5.10 -4.26
N GLN A 22 -3.24 6.15 -4.21
CA GLN A 22 -2.81 7.50 -4.54
C GLN A 22 -2.00 8.08 -3.39
N ILE A 23 -0.72 8.25 -3.60
CA ILE A 23 0.22 8.72 -2.58
C ILE A 23 0.88 10.01 -3.07
N ARG A 24 1.02 10.97 -2.18
CA ARG A 24 1.65 12.26 -2.46
C ARG A 24 3.15 12.06 -2.65
N THR A 25 3.59 12.08 -3.90
CA THR A 25 5.00 11.92 -4.27
C THR A 25 5.42 13.06 -5.20
N PRO A 26 6.73 13.29 -5.38
CA PRO A 26 7.19 14.26 -6.37
C PRO A 26 6.66 13.98 -7.78
N MET A 27 6.50 12.71 -8.15
CA MET A 27 5.97 12.33 -9.45
C MET A 27 4.49 12.71 -9.59
N MET A 28 3.74 12.69 -8.49
CA MET A 28 2.32 13.07 -8.46
C MET A 28 2.11 14.58 -8.36
N GLN A 29 3.12 15.34 -7.96
CA GLN A 29 2.96 16.75 -7.68
C GLN A 29 2.41 17.57 -8.86
N PRO A 30 2.87 17.38 -10.11
CA PRO A 30 2.28 18.10 -11.25
C PRO A 30 0.78 17.84 -11.41
N VAL A 31 0.35 16.61 -11.14
CA VAL A 31 -1.07 16.25 -11.20
C VAL A 31 -1.84 16.94 -10.07
N LEU A 32 -1.26 16.95 -8.86
CA LEU A 32 -1.88 17.58 -7.69
C LEU A 32 -1.99 19.09 -7.84
N ASP A 33 -1.08 19.71 -8.58
CA ASP A 33 -1.12 21.14 -8.85
C ASP A 33 -2.28 21.54 -9.76
N HIS A 34 -2.74 20.60 -10.59
CA HIS A 34 -3.84 20.86 -11.54
C HIS A 34 -5.18 20.32 -11.05
N LEU A 35 -5.18 19.31 -10.20
CA LEU A 35 -6.39 18.69 -9.67
C LEU A 35 -6.45 18.91 -8.16
N SER A 36 -7.60 19.36 -7.68
CA SER A 36 -7.80 19.53 -6.25
C SER A 36 -7.80 18.17 -5.54
N ASP A 37 -7.46 18.19 -4.25
CA ASP A 37 -7.57 16.99 -3.41
C ASP A 37 -9.00 16.44 -3.41
N GLU A 38 -10.00 17.31 -3.57
CA GLU A 38 -11.39 16.87 -3.66
C GLU A 38 -11.67 15.95 -4.84
N ALA A 39 -10.97 16.15 -5.96
CA ALA A 39 -11.16 15.30 -7.13
C ALA A 39 -10.76 13.86 -6.84
N PHE A 40 -9.71 13.67 -6.04
CA PHE A 40 -9.28 12.34 -5.62
C PHE A 40 -10.11 11.82 -4.45
N ALA A 41 -10.51 12.70 -3.55
CA ALA A 41 -11.24 12.35 -2.34
C ALA A 41 -12.56 11.63 -2.63
N LYS A 42 -13.21 11.95 -3.74
CA LYS A 42 -14.46 11.30 -4.14
C LYS A 42 -14.33 9.81 -4.37
N ARG A 43 -13.14 9.34 -4.68
CA ARG A 43 -12.88 7.93 -4.99
C ARG A 43 -12.17 7.19 -3.87
N ILE A 44 -11.85 7.90 -2.80
CA ILE A 44 -11.09 7.35 -1.68
C ILE A 44 -11.97 7.43 -0.44
N LEU A 45 -12.22 6.28 0.19
CA LEU A 45 -13.13 6.22 1.35
C LEU A 45 -12.66 7.12 2.49
N LEU A 46 -11.35 7.22 2.73
CA LEU A 46 -10.83 8.10 3.77
C LEU A 46 -10.83 9.57 3.37
N GLY A 47 -11.17 9.88 2.11
CA GLY A 47 -11.38 11.23 1.65
C GLY A 47 -10.11 12.04 1.44
N ARG A 48 -8.97 11.38 1.30
CA ARG A 48 -7.69 12.08 1.09
C ARG A 48 -6.67 11.18 0.42
N ILE A 49 -5.67 11.82 -0.18
CA ILE A 49 -4.50 11.16 -0.73
C ILE A 49 -3.61 10.74 0.46
N GLY A 50 -2.94 9.62 0.34
CA GLY A 50 -2.03 9.15 1.38
C GLY A 50 -0.67 9.85 1.33
N GLU A 51 0.05 9.74 2.43
CA GLU A 51 1.41 10.25 2.55
C GLU A 51 2.42 9.11 2.48
N PRO A 52 3.64 9.37 1.96
CA PRO A 52 4.67 8.32 1.87
C PRO A 52 4.96 7.63 3.20
N ARG A 53 4.90 8.36 4.31
CA ARG A 53 5.12 7.79 5.65
C ARG A 53 4.10 6.71 6.01
N GLU A 54 2.90 6.79 5.42
CA GLU A 54 1.84 5.80 5.70
C GLU A 54 2.15 4.46 5.02
N ILE A 55 2.76 4.51 3.85
CA ILE A 55 3.26 3.29 3.20
C ILE A 55 4.46 2.75 3.97
N ALA A 56 5.39 3.64 4.35
CA ALA A 56 6.57 3.24 5.11
C ALA A 56 6.23 2.58 6.44
N ALA A 57 5.17 3.04 7.10
CA ALA A 57 4.73 2.44 8.36
C ALA A 57 4.28 0.99 8.18
N VAL A 58 3.56 0.69 7.09
CA VAL A 58 3.13 -0.67 6.78
C VAL A 58 4.34 -1.56 6.45
N VAL A 59 5.26 -1.04 5.65
CA VAL A 59 6.48 -1.78 5.31
C VAL A 59 7.28 -2.08 6.56
N ARG A 60 7.45 -1.11 7.45
CA ARG A 60 8.15 -1.31 8.73
C ARG A 60 7.51 -2.42 9.55
N PHE A 61 6.18 -2.41 9.65
CA PHE A 61 5.46 -3.46 10.36
C PHE A 61 5.76 -4.82 9.77
N LEU A 62 5.66 -4.94 8.43
CA LEU A 62 5.88 -6.22 7.75
C LEU A 62 7.32 -6.74 7.92
N LEU A 63 8.29 -5.84 8.06
CA LEU A 63 9.69 -6.21 8.27
C LEU A 63 10.02 -6.51 9.74
N SER A 64 9.09 -6.23 10.64
CA SER A 64 9.32 -6.41 12.08
C SER A 64 8.93 -7.80 12.56
N ASP A 65 9.37 -8.14 13.77
CA ASP A 65 8.99 -9.41 14.42
C ASP A 65 7.50 -9.47 14.74
N GLU A 66 6.84 -8.31 14.83
CA GLU A 66 5.40 -8.27 15.06
C GLU A 66 4.62 -8.91 13.92
N ALA A 67 5.19 -8.93 12.72
CA ALA A 67 4.60 -9.57 11.56
C ALA A 67 5.11 -11.01 11.35
N SER A 68 5.57 -11.66 12.40
CA SER A 68 6.23 -12.97 12.32
C SER A 68 5.37 -14.08 11.72
N TYR A 69 4.06 -13.95 11.75
CA TYR A 69 3.15 -14.93 11.18
C TYR A 69 2.50 -14.44 9.88
N VAL A 70 3.05 -13.38 9.27
CA VAL A 70 2.52 -12.77 8.02
C VAL A 70 3.48 -13.08 6.88
N THR A 71 3.03 -13.90 5.95
CA THR A 71 3.77 -14.17 4.70
C THR A 71 2.78 -14.44 3.58
N ALA A 72 3.20 -14.25 2.35
CA ALA A 72 2.38 -14.41 1.15
C ALA A 72 1.17 -13.48 1.13
N ALA A 73 1.19 -12.42 1.90
CA ALA A 73 0.10 -11.44 1.97
C ALA A 73 0.34 -10.30 0.99
N GLU A 74 -0.76 -9.77 0.47
CA GLU A 74 -0.75 -8.53 -0.29
C GLU A 74 -1.55 -7.52 0.51
N ILE A 75 -0.89 -6.49 0.99
CA ILE A 75 -1.49 -5.46 1.81
C ILE A 75 -1.80 -4.25 0.95
N VAL A 76 -3.07 -3.96 0.79
CA VAL A 76 -3.53 -2.79 0.02
C VAL A 76 -3.57 -1.59 0.97
N VAL A 77 -2.84 -0.52 0.61
CA VAL A 77 -2.74 0.69 1.41
C VAL A 77 -3.14 1.88 0.53
N ASP A 78 -4.44 2.08 0.41
CA ASP A 78 -5.00 3.03 -0.56
C ASP A 78 -6.13 3.90 0.00
N GLY A 79 -6.32 3.89 1.32
CA GLY A 79 -7.40 4.65 1.94
C GLY A 79 -8.79 4.21 1.51
N GLY A 80 -8.92 3.02 0.92
CA GLY A 80 -10.19 2.55 0.38
C GLY A 80 -10.48 3.18 -0.98
N ASN A 81 -9.59 3.03 -1.94
CA ASN A 81 -9.80 3.58 -3.28
C ASN A 81 -10.84 2.74 -4.03
N ILE A 82 -12.02 3.31 -4.21
CA ILE A 82 -13.18 2.62 -4.79
C ILE A 82 -12.93 2.24 -6.26
N SER A 83 -12.17 3.06 -6.98
CA SER A 83 -11.93 2.81 -8.40
C SER A 83 -11.03 1.61 -8.65
N SER A 84 -10.23 1.20 -7.68
CA SER A 84 -9.33 0.06 -7.79
C SER A 84 -9.80 -1.17 -7.05
N GLN A 85 -10.85 -1.06 -6.22
CA GLN A 85 -11.35 -2.16 -5.45
C GLN A 85 -12.41 -2.94 -6.20
N ARG A 86 -12.33 -4.25 -6.10
CA ARG A 86 -13.34 -5.14 -6.63
C ARG A 86 -14.23 -5.59 -5.49
N VAL A 87 -15.50 -5.43 -5.70
CA VAL A 87 -16.52 -5.84 -4.75
C VAL A 87 -16.91 -7.31 -5.01
#